data_30520f561dce9f73e4009068b9801158
#
_entry.id   30520f561dce9f73e4009068b9801158
#
_cell.length_a   1.000
_cell.length_b   1.000
_cell.length_c   1.000
_cell.angle_alpha   90.00
_cell.angle_beta   90.00
_cell.angle_gamma   90.00
#
_symmetry.space_group_name_H-M   'P 1'
#
loop_
_entity.id
_entity.type
_entity.pdbx_description
1 polymer ?
#
loop_
_entity_poly.entity_id
_entity_poly.type
_entity_poly.pdbx_seq_one_letter_code
_entity_poly.pdbx_strand_id
1 'polypeptide(L)'
;LTLTLPLTPDQQDAAVAFSAWLDRPGDGTPFVLSGYAGSGKTFLSMRLLARADAAGLCWTVVAPTHKAVGVLRQHLQLAGLQPTWFPSTLHRLLRLKLRRERDQECCEETALTAAALEHLALVLIDEASMVDSALLEILLRCAHPYRTRLVFVGDPAQ
;
A
#
# COMPACT_ATOMS: atom_id res chain seq x y z
N LEU A 1 -20.37 -6.40 -1.72
CA LEU A 1 -20.88 -7.01 -2.96
C LEU A 1 -19.75 -7.42 -3.90
N THR A 2 -18.82 -6.49 -4.21
CA THR A 2 -17.69 -6.77 -5.09
C THR A 2 -16.81 -7.90 -4.56
N LEU A 3 -16.68 -8.03 -3.23
CA LEU A 3 -15.85 -9.04 -2.60
C LEU A 3 -16.43 -10.47 -2.68
N THR A 4 -17.67 -10.62 -3.09
CA THR A 4 -18.31 -11.94 -3.20
C THR A 4 -18.13 -12.59 -4.58
N LEU A 5 -17.60 -11.86 -5.57
CA LEU A 5 -17.34 -12.40 -6.88
C LEU A 5 -16.22 -13.45 -6.82
N PRO A 6 -16.31 -14.52 -7.63
CA PRO A 6 -15.28 -15.53 -7.64
C PRO A 6 -13.97 -14.99 -8.24
N LEU A 7 -12.85 -15.43 -7.70
CA LEU A 7 -11.54 -15.10 -8.21
C LEU A 7 -11.20 -15.95 -9.42
N THR A 8 -10.48 -15.39 -10.37
CA THR A 8 -9.85 -16.17 -11.44
C THR A 8 -8.78 -17.09 -10.84
N PRO A 9 -8.31 -18.14 -11.56
CA PRO A 9 -7.24 -18.99 -11.04
C PRO A 9 -5.98 -18.22 -10.64
N ASP A 10 -5.55 -17.25 -11.45
CA ASP A 10 -4.37 -16.43 -11.15
C ASP A 10 -4.58 -15.56 -9.92
N GLN A 11 -5.76 -14.97 -9.78
CA GLN A 11 -6.14 -14.18 -8.61
C GLN A 11 -6.19 -15.06 -7.35
N GLN A 12 -6.67 -16.29 -7.49
CA GLN A 12 -6.72 -17.23 -6.37
C GLN A 12 -5.33 -17.63 -5.92
N ASP A 13 -4.42 -17.87 -6.85
CA ASP A 13 -3.01 -18.17 -6.55
C ASP A 13 -2.38 -17.00 -5.79
N ALA A 14 -2.62 -15.76 -6.23
CA ALA A 14 -2.12 -14.56 -5.55
C ALA A 14 -2.71 -14.43 -4.14
N ALA A 15 -3.99 -14.72 -3.96
CA ALA A 15 -4.65 -14.66 -2.65
C ALA A 15 -4.08 -15.72 -1.69
N VAL A 16 -3.81 -16.92 -2.18
CA VAL A 16 -3.16 -17.99 -1.38
C VAL A 16 -1.74 -17.58 -0.99
N ALA A 17 -0.97 -17.04 -1.93
CA ALA A 17 0.38 -16.56 -1.67
C ALA A 17 0.39 -15.43 -0.64
N PHE A 18 -0.56 -14.51 -0.73
CA PHE A 18 -0.71 -13.42 0.23
C PHE A 18 -1.01 -13.95 1.64
N SER A 19 -1.94 -14.88 1.77
CA SER A 19 -2.28 -15.46 3.08
C SER A 19 -1.07 -16.16 3.69
N ALA A 20 -0.31 -16.93 2.90
CA ALA A 20 0.91 -17.58 3.37
C ALA A 20 1.97 -16.56 3.81
N TRP A 21 2.13 -15.45 3.05
CA TRP A 21 3.04 -14.38 3.41
C TRP A 21 2.60 -13.67 4.70
N LEU A 22 1.30 -13.45 4.85
CA LEU A 22 0.73 -12.79 6.03
C LEU A 22 0.89 -13.64 7.28
N ASP A 23 0.78 -14.96 7.18
CA ASP A 23 0.86 -15.89 8.30
C ASP A 23 2.30 -16.12 8.77
N ARG A 24 3.31 -15.77 7.96
CA ARG A 24 4.71 -15.87 8.36
C ARG A 24 5.11 -14.67 9.22
N PRO A 25 6.09 -14.82 10.12
CA PRO A 25 6.66 -13.67 10.82
C PRO A 25 7.22 -12.67 9.81
N GLY A 26 7.01 -11.38 10.07
CA GLY A 26 7.52 -10.32 9.18
C GLY A 26 9.04 -10.31 9.15
N ASP A 27 9.62 -10.62 7.99
CA ASP A 27 11.07 -10.65 7.75
C ASP A 27 11.55 -9.45 6.94
N GLY A 28 10.66 -8.50 6.65
CA GLY A 28 10.96 -7.33 5.83
C GLY A 28 10.72 -7.54 4.35
N THR A 29 10.41 -8.76 3.90
CA THR A 29 10.13 -9.03 2.49
C THR A 29 8.74 -8.49 2.13
N PRO A 30 8.60 -7.57 1.16
CA PRO A 30 7.30 -7.08 0.74
C PRO A 30 6.55 -8.10 -0.10
N PHE A 31 5.23 -7.96 -0.15
CA PHE A 31 4.40 -8.68 -1.11
C PHE A 31 4.21 -7.81 -2.34
N VAL A 32 4.47 -8.35 -3.52
CA VAL A 32 4.35 -7.60 -4.78
C VAL A 32 3.24 -8.21 -5.61
N LEU A 33 2.25 -7.38 -5.94
CA LEU A 33 1.15 -7.74 -6.82
C LEU A 33 1.31 -6.94 -8.11
N SER A 34 1.73 -7.62 -9.17
CA SER A 34 1.90 -6.97 -10.47
C SER A 34 0.93 -7.55 -11.49
N GLY A 35 0.57 -6.73 -12.47
CA GLY A 35 -0.34 -7.10 -13.53
C GLY A 35 -0.65 -5.88 -14.39
N TYR A 36 -1.04 -6.12 -15.62
CA TYR A 36 -1.37 -5.04 -16.56
C TYR A 36 -2.68 -4.36 -16.19
N ALA A 37 -2.88 -3.13 -16.69
CA ALA A 37 -4.14 -2.42 -16.56
C ALA A 37 -5.31 -3.31 -17.02
N GLY A 38 -6.39 -3.33 -16.25
CA GLY A 38 -7.55 -4.16 -16.55
C GLY A 38 -7.42 -5.63 -16.11
N SER A 39 -6.34 -6.01 -15.43
CA SER A 39 -6.13 -7.39 -14.96
C SER A 39 -6.89 -7.72 -13.65
N GLY A 40 -7.65 -6.77 -13.10
CA GLY A 40 -8.38 -6.98 -11.85
C GLY A 40 -7.54 -6.76 -10.60
N LYS A 41 -6.42 -6.04 -10.69
CA LYS A 41 -5.55 -5.75 -9.53
C LYS A 41 -6.30 -5.04 -8.41
N THR A 42 -7.13 -4.07 -8.76
CA THR A 42 -7.89 -3.31 -7.75
C THR A 42 -8.85 -4.21 -7.00
N PHE A 43 -9.59 -5.04 -7.72
CA PHE A 43 -10.50 -6.00 -7.12
C PHE A 43 -9.75 -6.96 -6.18
N LEU A 44 -8.64 -7.49 -6.65
CA LEU A 44 -7.82 -8.40 -5.85
C LEU A 44 -7.21 -7.68 -4.64
N SER A 45 -6.74 -6.43 -4.81
CA SER A 45 -6.23 -5.62 -3.69
C SER A 45 -7.27 -5.48 -2.58
N MET A 46 -8.54 -5.25 -2.93
CA MET A 46 -9.60 -5.15 -1.94
C MET A 46 -9.82 -6.49 -1.22
N ARG A 47 -9.71 -7.62 -1.92
CA ARG A 47 -9.79 -8.96 -1.32
C ARG A 47 -8.63 -9.20 -0.35
N LEU A 48 -7.42 -8.81 -0.71
CA LEU A 48 -6.25 -8.93 0.16
C LEU A 48 -6.40 -8.06 1.42
N LEU A 49 -6.87 -6.83 1.26
CA LEU A 49 -7.10 -5.94 2.40
C LEU A 49 -8.21 -6.49 3.32
N ALA A 50 -9.25 -7.07 2.76
CA ALA A 50 -10.30 -7.71 3.55
C ALA A 50 -9.72 -8.86 4.39
N ARG A 51 -8.79 -9.63 3.85
CA ARG A 51 -8.09 -10.70 4.58
C ARG A 51 -7.25 -10.15 5.73
N ALA A 52 -6.52 -9.05 5.49
CA ALA A 52 -5.72 -8.39 6.52
C ALA A 52 -6.61 -7.79 7.62
N ASP A 53 -7.72 -7.18 7.23
CA ASP A 53 -8.69 -6.60 8.16
C ASP A 53 -9.32 -7.68 9.04
N ALA A 54 -9.70 -8.81 8.46
CA ALA A 54 -10.25 -9.95 9.18
C ALA A 54 -9.24 -10.57 10.17
N ALA A 55 -7.95 -10.43 9.90
CA ALA A 55 -6.88 -10.86 10.81
C ALA A 55 -6.64 -9.86 11.95
N GLY A 56 -7.36 -8.75 11.99
CA GLY A 56 -7.23 -7.74 13.03
C GLY A 56 -6.03 -6.80 12.86
N LEU A 57 -5.44 -6.74 11.68
CA LEU A 57 -4.29 -5.88 11.44
C LEU A 57 -4.72 -4.42 11.26
N CYS A 58 -3.92 -3.52 11.83
CA CYS A 58 -4.04 -2.08 11.55
C CYS A 58 -3.41 -1.80 10.19
N TRP A 59 -4.17 -1.21 9.28
CA TRP A 59 -3.72 -1.06 7.90
C TRP A 59 -4.20 0.25 7.28
N THR A 60 -3.50 0.68 6.24
CA THR A 60 -3.93 1.76 5.37
C THR A 60 -3.47 1.52 3.94
N VAL A 61 -3.91 2.39 3.04
CA VAL A 61 -3.52 2.40 1.63
C VAL A 61 -2.96 3.77 1.26
N VAL A 62 -1.98 3.77 0.39
CA VAL A 62 -1.39 4.99 -0.14
C VAL A 62 -1.18 4.88 -1.65
N ALA A 63 -1.06 6.02 -2.29
CA ALA A 63 -0.74 6.13 -3.72
C ALA A 63 0.14 7.36 -3.94
N PRO A 64 0.82 7.47 -5.10
CA PRO A 64 1.72 8.59 -5.34
C PRO A 64 1.00 9.92 -5.59
N THR A 65 -0.27 9.92 -6.01
CA THR A 65 -1.01 11.13 -6.36
C THR A 65 -2.34 11.22 -5.62
N HIS A 66 -2.82 12.44 -5.40
CA HIS A 66 -4.14 12.67 -4.80
C HIS A 66 -5.28 12.07 -5.62
N LYS A 67 -5.17 12.08 -6.94
CA LYS A 67 -6.15 11.49 -7.83
C LYS A 67 -6.26 9.99 -7.61
N ALA A 68 -5.13 9.30 -7.54
CA ALA A 68 -5.08 7.86 -7.28
C ALA A 68 -5.64 7.52 -5.89
N VAL A 69 -5.36 8.34 -4.88
CA VAL A 69 -5.92 8.18 -3.54
C VAL A 69 -7.45 8.29 -3.57
N GLY A 70 -7.99 9.23 -4.34
CA GLY A 70 -9.45 9.37 -4.51
C GLY A 70 -10.10 8.13 -5.09
N VAL A 71 -9.47 7.52 -6.09
CA VAL A 71 -9.93 6.27 -6.69
C VAL A 71 -9.90 5.13 -5.67
N LEU A 72 -8.83 5.01 -4.89
CA LEU A 72 -8.73 4.00 -3.82
C LEU A 72 -9.85 4.16 -2.79
N ARG A 73 -10.14 5.39 -2.39
CA ARG A 73 -11.24 5.66 -1.44
C ARG A 73 -12.57 5.16 -1.96
N GLN A 74 -12.86 5.37 -3.24
CA GLN A 74 -14.08 4.88 -3.86
C GLN A 74 -14.16 3.35 -3.83
N HIS A 75 -13.08 2.68 -4.16
CA HIS A 75 -13.02 1.22 -4.14
C HIS A 75 -13.18 0.65 -2.72
N LEU A 76 -12.54 1.27 -1.75
CA LEU A 76 -12.69 0.87 -0.34
C LEU A 76 -14.13 1.02 0.13
N GLN A 77 -14.79 2.13 -0.23
CA GLN A 77 -16.17 2.38 0.12
C GLN A 77 -17.10 1.34 -0.50
N LEU A 78 -16.91 1.03 -1.78
CA LEU A 78 -17.72 0.01 -2.48
C LEU A 78 -17.49 -1.40 -1.91
N ALA A 79 -16.29 -1.68 -1.43
CA ALA A 79 -15.96 -2.95 -0.80
C ALA A 79 -16.38 -3.05 0.67
N GLY A 80 -16.86 -1.95 1.26
CA GLY A 80 -17.24 -1.91 2.67
C GLY A 80 -16.04 -2.00 3.62
N LEU A 81 -14.85 -1.64 3.17
CA LEU A 81 -13.63 -1.69 3.95
C LEU A 81 -13.29 -0.33 4.55
N GLN A 82 -12.93 -0.34 5.82
CA GLN A 82 -12.56 0.88 6.53
C GLN A 82 -11.12 0.75 7.04
N PRO A 83 -10.16 1.51 6.46
CA PRO A 83 -8.78 1.46 6.91
C PRO A 83 -8.65 2.03 8.32
N THR A 84 -7.64 1.56 9.05
CA THR A 84 -7.33 2.04 10.39
C THR A 84 -6.88 3.50 10.37
N TRP A 85 -6.16 3.88 9.31
CA TRP A 85 -5.72 5.24 9.06
C TRP A 85 -6.25 5.71 7.71
N PHE A 86 -6.56 6.98 7.56
CA PHE A 86 -7.16 7.51 6.32
C PHE A 86 -6.23 7.30 5.11
N PRO A 87 -6.78 6.94 3.94
CA PRO A 87 -5.98 6.85 2.71
C PRO A 87 -5.36 8.19 2.36
N SER A 88 -4.10 8.18 1.93
CA SER A 88 -3.37 9.39 1.62
C SER A 88 -2.29 9.14 0.56
N THR A 89 -1.62 10.20 0.15
CA THR A 89 -0.39 10.04 -0.62
C THR A 89 0.70 9.45 0.28
N LEU A 90 1.66 8.76 -0.35
CA LEU A 90 2.80 8.21 0.38
C LEU A 90 3.60 9.30 1.09
N HIS A 91 3.77 10.46 0.44
CA HIS A 91 4.43 11.61 1.04
C HIS A 91 3.78 12.04 2.36
N ARG A 92 2.44 12.11 2.36
CA ARG A 92 1.69 12.51 3.55
C ARG A 92 1.77 11.45 4.65
N LEU A 93 1.69 10.18 4.30
CA LEU A 93 1.82 9.10 5.28
C LEU A 93 3.17 9.17 5.99
N LEU A 94 4.24 9.41 5.24
CA LEU A 94 5.60 9.49 5.78
C LEU A 94 5.92 10.85 6.41
N ARG A 95 4.95 11.77 6.49
CA ARG A 95 5.10 13.10 7.09
C ARG A 95 6.23 13.90 6.46
N LEU A 96 6.41 13.76 5.15
CA LEU A 96 7.42 14.49 4.41
C LEU A 96 6.97 15.91 4.14
N LYS A 97 7.92 16.84 4.15
CA LYS A 97 7.72 18.24 3.81
C LYS A 97 8.22 18.49 2.40
N LEU A 98 7.39 19.16 1.60
CA LEU A 98 7.81 19.59 0.28
C LEU A 98 8.69 20.82 0.38
N ARG A 99 9.88 20.78 -0.22
CA ARG A 99 10.83 21.87 -0.26
C ARG A 99 11.19 22.19 -1.70
N ARG A 100 11.22 23.47 -2.02
CA ARG A 100 11.71 23.95 -3.32
C ARG A 100 13.13 24.46 -3.17
N GLU A 101 14.05 23.86 -3.90
CA GLU A 101 15.43 24.27 -3.95
C GLU A 101 15.87 24.34 -5.42
N ARG A 102 16.29 25.52 -5.87
CA ARG A 102 16.75 25.77 -7.24
C ARG A 102 15.79 25.27 -8.33
N ASP A 103 14.49 25.60 -8.22
CA ASP A 103 13.43 25.16 -9.12
C ASP A 103 13.16 23.65 -9.16
N GLN A 104 13.74 22.88 -8.23
CA GLN A 104 13.43 21.47 -8.07
C GLN A 104 12.66 21.24 -6.76
N GLU A 105 11.63 20.41 -6.86
CA GLU A 105 10.89 19.98 -5.70
C GLU A 105 11.57 18.76 -5.08
N CYS A 106 11.98 18.87 -3.83
CA CYS A 106 12.48 17.74 -3.05
C CYS A 106 11.62 17.52 -1.80
N CYS A 107 11.57 16.27 -1.37
CA CYS A 107 10.89 15.90 -0.13
C CYS A 107 11.89 15.80 0.99
N GLU A 108 11.58 16.44 2.11
CA GLU A 108 12.41 16.45 3.29
C GLU A 108 11.73 15.72 4.43
N GLU A 109 12.47 14.86 5.13
CA GLU A 109 11.98 14.20 6.33
C GLU A 109 11.78 15.21 7.45
N THR A 110 10.76 14.97 8.26
CA THR A 110 10.45 15.77 9.45
C THR A 110 10.74 14.96 10.72
N ALA A 111 10.60 15.59 11.87
CA ALA A 111 10.72 14.90 13.15
C ALA A 111 9.68 13.76 13.33
N LEU A 112 8.59 13.77 12.55
CA LEU A 112 7.53 12.77 12.63
C LEU A 112 7.74 11.58 11.69
N THR A 113 8.65 11.68 10.73
CA THR A 113 8.84 10.67 9.69
C THR A 113 9.26 9.31 10.26
N ALA A 114 10.20 9.30 11.19
CA ALA A 114 10.72 8.05 11.75
C ALA A 114 9.63 7.19 12.43
N ALA A 115 8.62 7.82 13.02
CA ALA A 115 7.54 7.14 13.72
C ALA A 115 6.24 7.07 12.90
N ALA A 116 6.29 7.41 11.62
CA ALA A 116 5.08 7.53 10.79
C ALA A 116 4.28 6.23 10.67
N LEU A 117 4.93 5.06 10.75
CA LEU A 117 4.31 3.76 10.61
C LEU A 117 4.15 3.01 11.95
N GLU A 118 4.37 3.67 13.07
CA GLU A 118 4.39 3.05 14.40
C GLU A 118 3.13 2.23 14.71
N HIS A 119 1.96 2.68 14.29
CA HIS A 119 0.69 2.03 14.59
C HIS A 119 0.12 1.24 13.42
N LEU A 120 0.89 1.03 12.37
CA LEU A 120 0.44 0.32 11.17
C LEU A 120 1.15 -1.02 11.04
N ALA A 121 0.37 -2.08 10.93
CA ALA A 121 0.89 -3.43 10.70
C ALA A 121 1.05 -3.72 9.21
N LEU A 122 0.27 -3.03 8.35
CA LEU A 122 0.31 -3.24 6.92
C LEU A 122 0.00 -1.95 6.17
N VAL A 123 0.76 -1.66 5.11
CA VAL A 123 0.50 -0.56 4.18
C VAL A 123 0.49 -1.11 2.77
N LEU A 124 -0.59 -0.85 2.03
CA LEU A 124 -0.67 -1.16 0.61
C LEU A 124 -0.33 0.10 -0.19
N ILE A 125 0.65 -0.02 -1.08
CA ILE A 125 1.11 1.06 -1.93
C ILE A 125 0.65 0.78 -3.36
N ASP A 126 -0.36 1.52 -3.82
CA ASP A 126 -0.85 1.41 -5.18
C ASP A 126 0.01 2.25 -6.14
N GLU A 127 -0.01 1.90 -7.41
CA GLU A 127 0.82 2.51 -8.44
C GLU A 127 2.31 2.58 -8.03
N ALA A 128 2.79 1.47 -7.47
CA ALA A 128 4.12 1.40 -6.84
C ALA A 128 5.26 1.66 -7.83
N SER A 129 5.06 1.41 -9.12
CA SER A 129 6.04 1.70 -10.17
C SER A 129 6.35 3.19 -10.31
N MET A 130 5.47 4.06 -9.82
CA MET A 130 5.66 5.52 -9.83
C MET A 130 6.42 6.04 -8.61
N VAL A 131 6.73 5.18 -7.65
CA VAL A 131 7.48 5.57 -6.46
C VAL A 131 8.97 5.60 -6.80
N ASP A 132 9.62 6.75 -6.61
CA ASP A 132 11.05 6.86 -6.88
C ASP A 132 11.89 6.13 -5.81
N SER A 133 13.16 5.89 -6.14
CA SER A 133 14.05 5.13 -5.26
C SER A 133 14.31 5.81 -3.93
N ALA A 134 14.37 7.14 -3.90
CA ALA A 134 14.59 7.89 -2.67
C ALA A 134 13.39 7.76 -1.71
N LEU A 135 12.18 7.86 -2.26
CA LEU A 135 10.94 7.70 -1.48
C LEU A 135 10.78 6.27 -0.99
N LEU A 136 11.11 5.30 -1.84
CA LEU A 136 11.08 3.88 -1.47
C LEU A 136 12.04 3.59 -0.30
N GLU A 137 13.24 4.15 -0.34
CA GLU A 137 14.23 4.00 0.74
C GLU A 137 13.70 4.52 2.07
N ILE A 138 13.07 5.69 2.07
CA ILE A 138 12.47 6.27 3.28
C ILE A 138 11.37 5.33 3.81
N LEU A 139 10.50 4.83 2.93
CA LEU A 139 9.42 3.91 3.30
C LEU A 139 9.98 2.64 3.95
N LEU A 140 10.96 2.00 3.34
CA LEU A 140 11.55 0.77 3.86
C LEU A 140 12.22 1.01 5.21
N ARG A 141 12.92 2.11 5.36
CA ARG A 141 13.57 2.47 6.61
C ARG A 141 12.57 2.74 7.73
N CYS A 142 11.45 3.39 7.43
CA CYS A 142 10.39 3.65 8.41
C CYS A 142 9.62 2.38 8.80
N ALA A 143 9.48 1.43 7.88
CA ALA A 143 8.76 0.18 8.14
C ALA A 143 9.57 -0.79 8.99
N HIS A 144 10.87 -0.81 8.86
CA HIS A 144 11.75 -1.80 9.48
C HIS A 144 11.61 -1.92 11.01
N PRO A 145 11.68 -0.82 11.79
CA PRO A 145 11.61 -0.91 13.26
C PRO A 145 10.28 -1.45 13.78
N TYR A 146 9.19 -1.20 13.06
CA TYR A 146 7.85 -1.60 13.47
C TYR A 146 7.37 -2.89 12.80
N ARG A 147 8.21 -3.47 11.95
CA ARG A 147 7.86 -4.66 11.15
C ARG A 147 6.57 -4.47 10.36
N THR A 148 6.33 -3.24 9.91
CA THR A 148 5.18 -2.93 9.06
C THR A 148 5.31 -3.69 7.75
N ARG A 149 4.29 -4.46 7.42
CA ARG A 149 4.26 -5.23 6.18
C ARG A 149 3.88 -4.32 5.03
N LEU A 150 4.60 -4.43 3.92
CA LEU A 150 4.37 -3.61 2.73
C LEU A 150 3.85 -4.47 1.59
N VAL A 151 2.79 -3.99 0.94
CA VAL A 151 2.21 -4.60 -0.25
C VAL A 151 2.35 -3.59 -1.39
N PHE A 152 3.09 -3.95 -2.42
CA PHE A 152 3.26 -3.10 -3.61
C PHE A 152 2.36 -3.60 -4.72
N VAL A 153 1.54 -2.71 -5.26
CA VAL A 153 0.65 -3.00 -6.38
C VAL A 153 1.05 -2.11 -7.55
N GLY A 154 1.31 -2.69 -8.69
CA GLY A 154 1.74 -1.91 -9.83
C GLY A 154 1.57 -2.64 -11.15
N ASP A 155 1.78 -1.88 -12.21
CA ASP A 155 1.79 -2.36 -13.59
C ASP A 155 3.24 -2.50 -14.04
N PRO A 156 3.70 -3.69 -14.46
CA PRO A 156 5.08 -3.88 -14.86
C PRO A 156 5.48 -3.14 -16.13
N ALA A 157 4.48 -2.64 -16.90
CA ALA A 157 4.71 -1.87 -18.12
C ALA A 157 4.95 -0.36 -17.87
N GLN A 158 4.82 0.09 -16.63
CA GLN A 158 5.03 1.49 -16.26
C GLN A 158 6.36 1.71 -15.56
#